data_0dc43e2a9e9dada7540709caee076cb3
#
_entry.id   0dc43e2a9e9dada7540709caee076cb3
#
_cell.length_a   1.000
_cell.length_b   1.000
_cell.length_c   1.000
_cell.angle_alpha   90.00
_cell.angle_beta   90.00
_cell.angle_gamma   90.00
#
_symmetry.space_group_name_H-M   'P 1'
#
loop_
_entity.id
_entity.type
_entity.pdbx_description
1 polymer ?
#
loop_
_entity_poly.entity_id
_entity_poly.type
_entity_poly.pdbx_seq_one_letter_code
_entity_poly.pdbx_strand_id
1 'polypeptide(L)'
;MACRPVCIHVSFSTYVHRGLLATYSKDEKAATAGAMADRNKDMTVTTRRYIGSLFERSSQHKKAARRLNTFLFLLISLNLVAITLESVASISEVWSFELLIFEFISVVCFSVEYILRIWSAPDNEDLKGSTPWRKRLGYIFSFTGLIDLVAILPTLLQFIWVGADLRLLRVMRLARLLKLSHYTTALEDLVSAIHSERQAFVAALYLMVVALFLSSSLIYVAEHEAQPDAFPSIPETMWWSIVTLTTVGYGDVSPITAGGKLIGALTAIMGVCTVALLTGIVGAGFSKQMSKQYAEFEHKLREALEDGIISSEEAEEIEELRERMGLSKTQAEELVHHLIESKRSGT
;
A
#
# COMPACT_ATOMS: atom_id res chain seq x y z
N MET A 1 28.63 99.34 -23.81
CA MET A 1 28.81 98.58 -22.55
C MET A 1 28.04 97.33 -22.63
N ALA A 2 28.71 96.20 -22.66
CA ALA A 2 28.20 94.85 -22.94
C ALA A 2 27.70 94.21 -21.66
N CYS A 3 26.57 93.52 -21.73
CA CYS A 3 26.16 92.52 -20.74
C CYS A 3 25.87 91.23 -21.45
N ARG A 4 26.68 90.21 -21.16
CA ARG A 4 26.47 88.81 -21.65
C ARG A 4 25.40 88.10 -20.83
N PRO A 5 24.49 87.24 -21.42
CA PRO A 5 23.71 86.26 -20.68
C PRO A 5 24.53 84.95 -20.57
N VAL A 6 24.68 84.47 -19.35
CA VAL A 6 25.29 83.21 -18.98
C VAL A 6 24.38 82.04 -19.28
N CYS A 7 24.92 81.04 -19.98
CA CYS A 7 24.33 79.76 -20.22
C CYS A 7 24.02 78.95 -18.93
N ILE A 8 22.73 78.62 -18.68
CA ILE A 8 22.33 77.59 -17.76
C ILE A 8 21.34 76.68 -18.54
N HIS A 9 21.89 75.82 -19.38
CA HIS A 9 21.02 74.90 -20.13
C HIS A 9 21.61 73.48 -20.36
N VAL A 10 22.47 73.00 -19.46
CA VAL A 10 23.08 71.65 -19.67
C VAL A 10 22.79 70.63 -18.55
N SER A 11 22.10 70.99 -17.45
CA SER A 11 22.05 70.09 -16.29
C SER A 11 20.70 69.29 -16.15
N PHE A 12 19.64 69.64 -16.87
CA PHE A 12 18.34 68.99 -16.68
C PHE A 12 18.16 67.76 -17.58
N SER A 13 18.71 67.69 -18.76
CA SER A 13 18.59 66.56 -19.70
C SER A 13 19.37 65.33 -19.23
N THR A 14 20.47 65.45 -18.55
CA THR A 14 21.31 64.33 -18.09
C THR A 14 20.73 63.63 -16.86
N TYR A 15 19.97 64.34 -16.03
CA TYR A 15 19.30 63.72 -14.87
C TYR A 15 18.06 62.91 -15.25
N VAL A 16 17.28 63.36 -16.21
CA VAL A 16 16.10 62.67 -16.71
C VAL A 16 16.49 61.40 -17.48
N HIS A 17 17.57 61.46 -18.27
CA HIS A 17 18.03 60.27 -19.01
C HIS A 17 18.62 59.18 -18.11
N ARG A 18 19.30 59.53 -16.99
CA ARG A 18 19.80 58.57 -16.00
C ARG A 18 18.67 57.97 -15.16
N GLY A 19 17.64 58.75 -14.83
CA GLY A 19 16.47 58.25 -14.10
C GLY A 19 15.66 57.25 -14.92
N LEU A 20 15.42 57.55 -16.20
CA LEU A 20 14.72 56.66 -17.14
C LEU A 20 15.47 55.35 -17.43
N LEU A 21 16.79 55.41 -17.59
CA LEU A 21 17.60 54.18 -17.78
C LEU A 21 17.70 53.34 -16.51
N ALA A 22 17.68 53.95 -15.31
CA ALA A 22 17.66 53.21 -14.04
C ALA A 22 16.31 52.51 -13.77
N THR A 23 15.18 53.14 -14.11
CA THR A 23 13.84 52.51 -14.02
C THR A 23 13.68 51.41 -15.04
N TYR A 24 14.10 51.62 -16.32
CA TYR A 24 14.03 50.61 -17.36
C TYR A 24 14.85 49.35 -17.02
N SER A 25 16.12 49.55 -16.52
CA SER A 25 16.98 48.47 -16.05
C SER A 25 16.41 47.71 -14.85
N LYS A 26 15.64 48.39 -13.99
CA LYS A 26 15.02 47.76 -12.82
C LYS A 26 13.78 46.93 -13.21
N ASP A 27 12.99 47.41 -14.15
CA ASP A 27 11.81 46.72 -14.68
C ASP A 27 12.22 45.51 -15.53
N GLU A 28 13.28 45.59 -16.32
CA GLU A 28 13.83 44.48 -17.09
C GLU A 28 14.40 43.37 -16.19
N LYS A 29 15.13 43.75 -15.11
CA LYS A 29 15.60 42.79 -14.10
C LYS A 29 14.45 42.15 -13.32
N ALA A 30 13.40 42.89 -13.02
CA ALA A 30 12.21 42.36 -12.37
C ALA A 30 11.43 41.40 -13.29
N ALA A 31 11.29 41.74 -14.57
CA ALA A 31 10.67 40.90 -15.58
C ALA A 31 11.47 39.59 -15.82
N THR A 32 12.81 39.68 -15.92
CA THR A 32 13.65 38.48 -16.07
C THR A 32 13.67 37.62 -14.82
N ALA A 33 13.67 38.21 -13.61
CA ALA A 33 13.54 37.48 -12.36
C ALA A 33 12.16 36.79 -12.21
N GLY A 34 11.07 37.46 -12.64
CA GLY A 34 9.73 36.89 -12.69
C GLY A 34 9.66 35.72 -13.67
N ALA A 35 10.17 35.85 -14.88
CA ALA A 35 10.20 34.79 -15.88
C ALA A 35 11.08 33.60 -15.45
N MET A 36 12.20 33.83 -14.74
CA MET A 36 13.03 32.78 -14.16
C MET A 36 12.31 32.06 -13.00
N ALA A 37 11.62 32.81 -12.15
CA ALA A 37 10.84 32.23 -11.05
C ALA A 37 9.67 31.37 -11.57
N ASP A 38 8.98 31.81 -12.62
CA ASP A 38 7.89 31.07 -13.27
C ASP A 38 8.42 29.80 -13.97
N ARG A 39 9.51 29.89 -14.70
CA ARG A 39 10.18 28.72 -15.30
C ARG A 39 10.65 27.72 -14.25
N ASN A 40 11.17 28.19 -13.12
CA ASN A 40 11.63 27.33 -12.03
C ASN A 40 10.44 26.65 -11.33
N LYS A 41 9.30 27.33 -11.23
CA LYS A 41 8.04 26.78 -10.70
C LYS A 41 7.46 25.70 -11.63
N ASP A 42 7.45 25.94 -12.93
CA ASP A 42 7.00 24.95 -13.93
C ASP A 42 7.91 23.72 -13.96
N MET A 43 9.22 23.92 -13.87
CA MET A 43 10.18 22.82 -13.82
C MET A 43 10.01 21.98 -12.55
N THR A 44 9.75 22.60 -11.40
CA THR A 44 9.49 21.87 -10.15
C THR A 44 8.19 21.09 -10.17
N VAL A 45 7.12 21.61 -10.78
CA VAL A 45 5.84 20.92 -10.97
C VAL A 45 6.01 19.71 -11.90
N THR A 46 6.71 19.89 -13.03
CA THR A 46 6.98 18.80 -13.97
C THR A 46 7.80 17.68 -13.33
N THR A 47 8.87 18.03 -12.58
CA THR A 47 9.71 17.05 -11.86
C THR A 47 8.91 16.33 -10.78
N ARG A 48 8.04 17.03 -10.07
CA ARG A 48 7.20 16.47 -9.02
C ARG A 48 6.18 15.47 -9.58
N ARG A 49 5.52 15.81 -10.69
CA ARG A 49 4.62 14.89 -11.42
C ARG A 49 5.37 13.65 -11.93
N TYR A 50 6.56 13.85 -12.50
CA TYR A 50 7.40 12.73 -12.94
C TYR A 50 7.73 11.78 -11.79
N ILE A 51 8.16 12.30 -10.64
CA ILE A 51 8.47 11.46 -9.47
C ILE A 51 7.20 10.80 -8.93
N GLY A 52 6.07 11.50 -8.86
CA GLY A 52 4.77 10.92 -8.48
C GLY A 52 4.41 9.74 -9.37
N SER A 53 4.54 9.92 -10.69
CA SER A 53 4.23 8.87 -11.66
C SER A 53 5.12 7.63 -11.55
N LEU A 54 6.34 7.71 -10.98
CA LEU A 54 7.19 6.55 -10.74
C LEU A 54 6.63 5.62 -9.64
N PHE A 55 5.84 6.17 -8.72
CA PHE A 55 5.20 5.43 -7.64
C PHE A 55 3.76 5.00 -7.97
N GLU A 56 3.18 5.53 -9.04
CA GLU A 56 1.86 5.14 -9.54
C GLU A 56 1.97 3.91 -10.45
N ARG A 57 1.02 2.99 -10.32
CA ARG A 57 0.96 1.78 -11.14
C ARG A 57 0.65 2.06 -12.60
N SER A 58 -0.12 3.12 -12.88
CA SER A 58 -0.56 3.56 -14.22
C SER A 58 0.35 4.65 -14.80
N SER A 59 1.68 4.49 -14.76
CA SER A 59 2.55 5.57 -15.21
C SER A 59 2.93 5.45 -16.68
N GLN A 60 2.98 6.59 -17.37
CA GLN A 60 3.55 6.70 -18.73
C GLN A 60 5.02 6.23 -18.79
N HIS A 61 5.71 6.18 -17.64
CA HIS A 61 7.11 5.73 -17.51
C HIS A 61 7.21 4.28 -17.03
N LYS A 62 6.40 3.37 -17.58
CA LYS A 62 6.26 1.95 -17.16
C LYS A 62 7.59 1.24 -16.89
N LYS A 63 8.65 1.47 -17.67
CA LYS A 63 9.95 0.78 -17.48
C LYS A 63 10.71 1.26 -16.25
N ALA A 64 10.74 2.57 -15.97
CA ALA A 64 11.44 3.13 -14.81
C ALA A 64 10.69 2.81 -13.50
N ALA A 65 9.37 2.97 -13.49
CA ALA A 65 8.50 2.61 -12.38
C ALA A 65 8.62 1.11 -12.05
N ARG A 66 8.59 0.23 -13.05
CA ARG A 66 8.76 -1.22 -12.85
C ARG A 66 10.10 -1.57 -12.22
N ARG A 67 11.20 -0.96 -12.68
CA ARG A 67 12.54 -1.17 -12.08
C ARG A 67 12.62 -0.72 -10.63
N LEU A 68 12.07 0.47 -10.33
CA LEU A 68 12.02 1.01 -8.97
C LEU A 68 11.19 0.09 -8.06
N ASN A 69 10.01 -0.30 -8.48
CA ASN A 69 9.14 -1.19 -7.73
C ASN A 69 9.77 -2.57 -7.50
N THR A 70 10.45 -3.14 -8.53
CA THR A 70 11.20 -4.40 -8.37
C THR A 70 12.34 -4.25 -7.38
N PHE A 71 13.09 -3.15 -7.45
CA PHE A 71 14.18 -2.87 -6.51
C PHE A 71 13.67 -2.78 -5.06
N LEU A 72 12.59 -2.01 -4.84
CA LEU A 72 12.00 -1.86 -3.51
C LEU A 72 11.40 -3.17 -2.98
N PHE A 73 10.75 -3.95 -3.84
CA PHE A 73 10.27 -5.30 -3.50
C PHE A 73 11.42 -6.22 -3.06
N LEU A 74 12.51 -6.26 -3.83
CA LEU A 74 13.69 -7.05 -3.49
C LEU A 74 14.34 -6.57 -2.19
N LEU A 75 14.42 -5.26 -1.98
CA LEU A 75 14.97 -4.67 -0.77
C LEU A 75 14.17 -5.08 0.47
N ILE A 76 12.82 -5.06 0.40
CA ILE A 76 11.96 -5.51 1.49
C ILE A 76 12.15 -7.01 1.74
N SER A 77 12.18 -7.81 0.68
CA SER A 77 12.39 -9.27 0.79
C SER A 77 13.74 -9.60 1.42
N LEU A 78 14.80 -8.90 1.01
CA LEU A 78 16.13 -9.07 1.60
C LEU A 78 16.18 -8.64 3.08
N ASN A 79 15.45 -7.57 3.44
CA ASN A 79 15.33 -7.17 4.84
C ASN A 79 14.68 -8.25 5.70
N LEU A 80 13.66 -8.93 5.19
CA LEU A 80 13.04 -10.06 5.90
C LEU A 80 14.06 -11.16 6.16
N VAL A 81 14.85 -11.53 5.15
CA VAL A 81 15.92 -12.52 5.28
C VAL A 81 16.96 -12.04 6.30
N ALA A 82 17.38 -10.78 6.24
CA ALA A 82 18.35 -10.22 7.17
C ALA A 82 17.87 -10.25 8.64
N ILE A 83 16.61 -9.87 8.89
CA ILE A 83 16.00 -9.93 10.23
C ILE A 83 15.93 -11.39 10.73
N THR A 84 15.61 -12.33 9.84
CA THR A 84 15.58 -13.76 10.18
C THR A 84 16.97 -14.27 10.52
N LEU A 85 17.98 -13.92 9.75
CA LEU A 85 19.39 -14.28 10.03
C LEU A 85 19.92 -13.63 11.31
N GLU A 86 19.54 -12.38 11.60
CA GLU A 86 19.90 -11.68 12.85
C GLU A 86 19.36 -12.41 14.10
N SER A 87 18.28 -13.18 13.98
CA SER A 87 17.73 -13.96 15.09
C SER A 87 18.58 -15.18 15.47
N VAL A 88 19.47 -15.63 14.58
CA VAL A 88 20.36 -16.77 14.79
C VAL A 88 21.63 -16.29 15.47
N ALA A 89 21.88 -16.69 16.73
CA ALA A 89 22.99 -16.18 17.55
C ALA A 89 24.36 -16.35 16.86
N SER A 90 24.64 -17.53 16.25
CA SER A 90 25.90 -17.80 15.55
C SER A 90 26.15 -16.88 14.33
N ILE A 91 25.09 -16.43 13.66
CA ILE A 91 25.20 -15.52 12.52
C ILE A 91 25.30 -14.09 13.01
N SER A 92 24.47 -13.73 14.00
CA SER A 92 24.44 -12.39 14.60
C SER A 92 25.79 -12.00 15.23
N GLU A 93 26.51 -12.94 15.86
CA GLU A 93 27.82 -12.68 16.42
C GLU A 93 28.90 -12.39 15.37
N VAL A 94 28.85 -13.06 14.22
CA VAL A 94 29.85 -12.92 13.16
C VAL A 94 29.53 -11.75 12.21
N TRP A 95 28.25 -11.56 11.85
CA TRP A 95 27.79 -10.63 10.80
C TRP A 95 27.03 -9.43 11.36
N SER A 96 27.16 -9.11 12.66
CA SER A 96 26.41 -8.02 13.31
C SER A 96 26.61 -6.66 12.63
N PHE A 97 27.83 -6.37 12.20
CA PHE A 97 28.19 -5.08 11.57
C PHE A 97 27.61 -4.97 10.16
N GLU A 98 27.71 -6.00 9.36
CA GLU A 98 27.17 -6.04 7.99
C GLU A 98 25.64 -5.97 7.97
N LEU A 99 24.99 -6.70 8.90
CA LEU A 99 23.53 -6.64 9.05
C LEU A 99 23.06 -5.24 9.47
N LEU A 100 23.79 -4.60 10.39
CA LEU A 100 23.50 -3.23 10.84
C LEU A 100 23.66 -2.22 9.67
N ILE A 101 24.73 -2.32 8.89
CA ILE A 101 24.94 -1.45 7.71
C ILE A 101 23.82 -1.66 6.70
N PHE A 102 23.47 -2.92 6.40
CA PHE A 102 22.40 -3.24 5.48
C PHE A 102 21.06 -2.67 5.96
N GLU A 103 20.76 -2.79 7.26
CA GLU A 103 19.56 -2.21 7.85
C GLU A 103 19.55 -0.69 7.71
N PHE A 104 20.66 -0.02 8.03
CA PHE A 104 20.77 1.44 7.92
C PHE A 104 20.54 1.92 6.48
N ILE A 105 21.19 1.28 5.50
CA ILE A 105 21.02 1.60 4.07
C ILE A 105 19.55 1.43 3.67
N SER A 106 18.92 0.33 4.10
CA SER A 106 17.52 0.05 3.79
C SER A 106 16.58 1.11 4.35
N VAL A 107 16.80 1.53 5.61
CA VAL A 107 15.98 2.59 6.23
C VAL A 107 16.17 3.92 5.54
N VAL A 108 17.40 4.26 5.12
CA VAL A 108 17.66 5.47 4.32
C VAL A 108 16.89 5.40 3.00
N CYS A 109 16.93 4.26 2.28
CA CYS A 109 16.18 4.08 1.04
C CYS A 109 14.66 4.24 1.25
N PHE A 110 14.09 3.61 2.28
CA PHE A 110 12.65 3.75 2.60
C PHE A 110 12.29 5.16 3.06
N SER A 111 13.17 5.84 3.78
CA SER A 111 12.95 7.22 4.20
C SER A 111 12.94 8.17 3.00
N VAL A 112 13.86 8.00 2.06
CA VAL A 112 13.90 8.77 0.81
C VAL A 112 12.64 8.50 -0.01
N GLU A 113 12.23 7.24 -0.16
CA GLU A 113 10.98 6.86 -0.82
C GLU A 113 9.78 7.58 -0.18
N TYR A 114 9.64 7.52 1.15
CA TYR A 114 8.54 8.14 1.89
C TYR A 114 8.51 9.66 1.72
N ILE A 115 9.67 10.32 1.80
CA ILE A 115 9.79 11.76 1.59
C ILE A 115 9.39 12.14 0.16
N LEU A 116 9.81 11.37 -0.85
CA LEU A 116 9.46 11.60 -2.25
C LEU A 116 7.97 11.44 -2.50
N ARG A 117 7.33 10.44 -1.87
CA ARG A 117 5.88 10.24 -1.93
C ARG A 117 5.10 11.38 -1.29
N ILE A 118 5.53 11.88 -0.12
CA ILE A 118 4.93 13.06 0.52
C ILE A 118 5.14 14.31 -0.35
N TRP A 119 6.31 14.45 -0.97
CA TRP A 119 6.61 15.60 -1.81
C TRP A 119 5.76 15.61 -3.09
N SER A 120 5.51 14.45 -3.69
CA SER A 120 4.67 14.28 -4.90
C SER A 120 3.17 14.25 -4.61
N ALA A 121 2.74 14.00 -3.38
CA ALA A 121 1.33 13.88 -2.97
C ALA A 121 0.38 15.01 -3.46
N PRO A 122 0.79 16.30 -3.59
CA PRO A 122 -0.09 17.34 -4.12
C PRO A 122 -0.57 17.12 -5.54
N ASP A 123 0.17 16.38 -6.37
CA ASP A 123 -0.17 16.12 -7.76
C ASP A 123 -1.00 14.85 -7.96
N ASN A 124 -1.19 14.06 -6.91
CA ASN A 124 -2.04 12.87 -6.94
C ASN A 124 -3.52 13.30 -6.93
N GLU A 125 -4.27 12.84 -7.94
CA GLU A 125 -5.69 13.15 -8.14
C GLU A 125 -6.60 12.41 -7.15
N ASP A 126 -6.19 11.24 -6.67
CA ASP A 126 -6.94 10.42 -5.72
C ASP A 126 -7.01 11.04 -4.32
N LEU A 127 -6.07 11.94 -3.99
CA LEU A 127 -6.03 12.58 -2.68
C LEU A 127 -6.97 13.78 -2.59
N LYS A 128 -7.96 13.69 -1.70
CA LYS A 128 -8.91 14.77 -1.41
C LYS A 128 -8.23 15.93 -0.68
N GLY A 129 -8.32 17.13 -1.24
CA GLY A 129 -7.81 18.34 -0.59
C GLY A 129 -7.68 19.51 -1.56
N SER A 130 -8.06 20.71 -1.12
CA SER A 130 -7.97 21.95 -1.93
C SER A 130 -6.60 22.63 -1.88
N THR A 131 -5.75 22.26 -0.92
CA THR A 131 -4.42 22.85 -0.75
C THR A 131 -3.31 21.79 -0.75
N PRO A 132 -2.11 22.10 -1.26
CA PRO A 132 -0.97 21.16 -1.30
C PRO A 132 -0.63 20.57 0.07
N TRP A 133 -0.75 21.36 1.13
CA TRP A 133 -0.48 20.93 2.49
C TRP A 133 -1.51 19.91 3.00
N ARG A 134 -2.80 20.12 2.70
CA ARG A 134 -3.87 19.17 3.07
C ARG A 134 -3.69 17.83 2.35
N LYS A 135 -3.29 17.83 1.09
CA LYS A 135 -2.99 16.59 0.35
C LYS A 135 -1.80 15.84 0.95
N ARG A 136 -0.74 16.53 1.39
CA ARG A 136 0.40 15.90 2.09
C ARG A 136 0.00 15.28 3.42
N LEU A 137 -0.77 16.00 4.24
CA LEU A 137 -1.33 15.45 5.47
C LEU A 137 -2.27 14.28 5.19
N GLY A 138 -3.12 14.39 4.18
CA GLY A 138 -3.98 13.31 3.72
C GLY A 138 -3.19 12.06 3.34
N TYR A 139 -2.03 12.21 2.69
CA TYR A 139 -1.14 11.08 2.39
C TYR A 139 -0.53 10.47 3.66
N ILE A 140 0.02 11.30 4.56
CA ILE A 140 0.64 10.82 5.82
C ILE A 140 -0.33 9.99 6.66
N PHE A 141 -1.61 10.41 6.73
CA PHE A 141 -2.67 9.70 7.45
C PHE A 141 -3.43 8.69 6.59
N SER A 142 -3.06 8.50 5.33
CA SER A 142 -3.61 7.42 4.50
C SER A 142 -3.09 6.07 4.96
N PHE A 143 -3.79 5.00 4.59
CA PHE A 143 -3.36 3.63 4.89
C PHE A 143 -1.95 3.35 4.36
N THR A 144 -1.66 3.77 3.13
CA THR A 144 -0.33 3.65 2.49
C THR A 144 0.74 4.46 3.21
N GLY A 145 0.46 5.72 3.55
CA GLY A 145 1.39 6.59 4.27
C GLY A 145 1.71 6.11 5.70
N LEU A 146 0.72 5.52 6.39
CA LEU A 146 0.92 4.89 7.70
C LEU A 146 1.81 3.64 7.61
N ILE A 147 1.61 2.81 6.60
CA ILE A 147 2.48 1.64 6.36
C ILE A 147 3.93 2.08 6.13
N ASP A 148 4.14 3.11 5.29
CA ASP A 148 5.47 3.65 5.03
C ASP A 148 6.13 4.19 6.31
N LEU A 149 5.37 4.92 7.12
CA LEU A 149 5.85 5.45 8.41
C LEU A 149 6.20 4.33 9.39
N VAL A 150 5.31 3.36 9.58
CA VAL A 150 5.52 2.23 10.50
C VAL A 150 6.71 1.37 10.08
N ALA A 151 7.01 1.26 8.78
CA ALA A 151 8.18 0.54 8.29
C ALA A 151 9.52 1.19 8.68
N ILE A 152 9.56 2.50 8.86
CA ILE A 152 10.76 3.29 9.18
C ILE A 152 10.87 3.54 10.68
N LEU A 153 9.74 3.75 11.35
CA LEU A 153 9.63 4.22 12.73
C LEU A 153 10.44 3.40 13.75
N PRO A 154 10.41 2.04 13.76
CA PRO A 154 11.12 1.26 14.77
C PRO A 154 12.62 1.51 14.78
N THR A 155 13.23 1.63 13.60
CA THR A 155 14.67 1.88 13.50
C THR A 155 15.01 3.32 13.88
N LEU A 156 14.19 4.31 13.49
CA LEU A 156 14.38 5.70 13.92
C LEU A 156 14.26 5.84 15.44
N LEU A 157 13.30 5.15 16.06
CA LEU A 157 13.15 5.17 17.52
C LEU A 157 14.35 4.58 18.25
N GLN A 158 15.01 3.55 17.68
CA GLN A 158 16.22 2.98 18.27
C GLN A 158 17.38 3.99 18.34
N PHE A 159 17.50 4.88 17.33
CA PHE A 159 18.52 5.92 17.35
C PHE A 159 18.22 7.07 18.32
N ILE A 160 16.93 7.33 18.58
CA ILE A 160 16.49 8.45 19.43
C ILE A 160 16.37 8.03 20.89
N TRP A 161 15.94 6.80 21.15
CA TRP A 161 15.58 6.33 22.50
C TRP A 161 16.53 5.22 22.98
N VAL A 162 17.60 5.60 23.58
CA VAL A 162 18.66 4.70 24.10
C VAL A 162 18.22 3.81 25.30
N GLY A 163 16.99 3.93 25.78
CA GLY A 163 16.48 3.19 26.96
C GLY A 163 15.26 2.30 26.67
N ALA A 164 14.77 2.21 25.43
CA ALA A 164 13.63 1.37 25.09
C ALA A 164 14.01 -0.12 25.05
N ASP A 165 13.05 -1.01 25.33
CA ASP A 165 13.26 -2.45 25.15
C ASP A 165 13.52 -2.73 23.65
N LEU A 166 14.80 -2.91 23.33
CA LEU A 166 15.27 -3.14 21.96
C LEU A 166 14.67 -4.40 21.34
N ARG A 167 14.17 -5.34 22.15
CA ARG A 167 13.54 -6.59 21.67
C ARG A 167 12.22 -6.28 20.95
N LEU A 168 11.36 -5.44 21.56
CA LEU A 168 10.09 -5.02 20.95
C LEU A 168 10.31 -4.27 19.65
N LEU A 169 11.24 -3.30 19.63
CA LEU A 169 11.57 -2.54 18.43
C LEU A 169 12.12 -3.43 17.31
N ARG A 170 12.89 -4.48 17.67
CA ARG A 170 13.37 -5.48 16.71
C ARG A 170 12.22 -6.23 16.05
N VAL A 171 11.24 -6.69 16.83
CA VAL A 171 10.04 -7.36 16.28
C VAL A 171 9.21 -6.40 15.44
N MET A 172 9.05 -5.14 15.85
CA MET A 172 8.33 -4.13 15.07
C MET A 172 8.94 -3.86 13.69
N ARG A 173 10.23 -4.17 13.46
CA ARG A 173 10.85 -4.09 12.13
C ARG A 173 10.15 -4.99 11.10
N LEU A 174 9.50 -6.09 11.54
CA LEU A 174 8.69 -6.96 10.67
C LEU A 174 7.51 -6.22 10.03
N ALA A 175 7.06 -5.10 10.61
CA ALA A 175 6.01 -4.28 10.01
C ALA A 175 6.36 -3.73 8.60
N ARG A 176 7.66 -3.77 8.21
CA ARG A 176 8.10 -3.47 6.84
C ARG A 176 7.46 -4.41 5.80
N LEU A 177 7.07 -5.64 6.21
CA LEU A 177 6.35 -6.57 5.33
C LEU A 177 5.04 -5.97 4.80
N LEU A 178 4.40 -5.10 5.56
CA LEU A 178 3.19 -4.42 5.12
C LEU A 178 3.43 -3.57 3.85
N LYS A 179 4.67 -3.11 3.62
CA LYS A 179 5.03 -2.39 2.38
C LYS A 179 4.90 -3.25 1.12
N LEU A 180 4.93 -4.58 1.24
CA LEU A 180 4.73 -5.47 0.09
C LEU A 180 3.34 -5.26 -0.55
N SER A 181 2.36 -4.78 0.21
CA SER A 181 1.03 -4.44 -0.32
C SER A 181 1.06 -3.39 -1.44
N HIS A 182 2.06 -2.49 -1.44
CA HIS A 182 2.23 -1.48 -2.49
C HIS A 182 2.64 -2.07 -3.84
N TYR A 183 3.26 -3.25 -3.83
CA TYR A 183 3.86 -3.85 -5.02
C TYR A 183 3.05 -5.01 -5.60
N THR A 184 2.00 -5.44 -4.89
CA THR A 184 1.12 -6.53 -5.32
C THR A 184 -0.35 -6.11 -5.25
N THR A 185 -1.14 -6.45 -6.27
CA THR A 185 -2.60 -6.27 -6.24
C THR A 185 -3.29 -7.33 -5.38
N ALA A 186 -2.61 -8.46 -5.15
CA ALA A 186 -3.20 -9.61 -4.48
C ALA A 186 -3.79 -9.30 -3.10
N LEU A 187 -3.13 -8.42 -2.32
CA LEU A 187 -3.66 -8.02 -1.01
C LEU A 187 -4.87 -7.08 -1.14
N GLU A 188 -4.84 -6.16 -2.10
CA GLU A 188 -5.98 -5.26 -2.38
C GLU A 188 -7.19 -6.06 -2.86
N ASP A 189 -6.97 -7.03 -3.76
CA ASP A 189 -8.02 -7.92 -4.27
C ASP A 189 -8.61 -8.78 -3.15
N LEU A 190 -7.76 -9.31 -2.25
CA LEU A 190 -8.20 -10.06 -1.08
C LEU A 190 -9.04 -9.19 -0.12
N VAL A 191 -8.56 -7.99 0.22
CA VAL A 191 -9.29 -7.06 1.09
C VAL A 191 -10.62 -6.65 0.44
N SER A 192 -10.62 -6.39 -0.86
CA SER A 192 -11.82 -6.06 -1.63
C SER A 192 -12.82 -7.22 -1.64
N ALA A 193 -12.35 -8.46 -1.82
CA ALA A 193 -13.18 -9.66 -1.76
C ALA A 193 -13.82 -9.85 -0.37
N ILE A 194 -13.04 -9.69 0.71
CA ILE A 194 -13.56 -9.75 2.09
C ILE A 194 -14.54 -8.60 2.34
N HIS A 195 -14.25 -7.40 1.84
CA HIS A 195 -15.14 -6.25 2.02
C HIS A 195 -16.46 -6.41 1.29
N SER A 196 -16.46 -7.03 0.11
CA SER A 196 -17.68 -7.31 -0.66
C SER A 196 -18.64 -8.26 0.08
N GLU A 197 -18.10 -9.21 0.84
CA GLU A 197 -18.85 -10.23 1.59
C GLU A 197 -18.77 -9.99 3.12
N ARG A 198 -18.48 -8.76 3.56
CA ARG A 198 -18.22 -8.42 4.97
C ARG A 198 -19.30 -8.88 5.94
N GLN A 199 -20.58 -8.86 5.54
CA GLN A 199 -21.68 -9.28 6.41
C GLN A 199 -21.63 -10.79 6.69
N ALA A 200 -21.42 -11.61 5.65
CA ALA A 200 -21.26 -13.04 5.79
C ALA A 200 -19.99 -13.40 6.55
N PHE A 201 -18.88 -12.69 6.27
CA PHE A 201 -17.59 -12.89 6.94
C PHE A 201 -17.67 -12.58 8.45
N VAL A 202 -18.27 -11.45 8.84
CA VAL A 202 -18.48 -11.08 10.24
C VAL A 202 -19.42 -12.06 10.93
N ALA A 203 -20.47 -12.52 10.27
CA ALA A 203 -21.38 -13.53 10.82
C ALA A 203 -20.66 -14.86 11.09
N ALA A 204 -19.79 -15.31 10.18
CA ALA A 204 -19.00 -16.53 10.36
C ALA A 204 -17.97 -16.38 11.50
N LEU A 205 -17.31 -15.21 11.62
CA LEU A 205 -16.42 -14.92 12.75
C LEU A 205 -17.19 -14.90 14.09
N TYR A 206 -18.37 -14.29 14.11
CA TYR A 206 -19.23 -14.29 15.29
C TYR A 206 -19.61 -15.73 15.71
N LEU A 207 -19.99 -16.57 14.75
CA LEU A 207 -20.28 -17.98 15.01
C LEU A 207 -19.05 -18.70 15.58
N MET A 208 -17.84 -18.44 15.05
CA MET A 208 -16.59 -19.01 15.55
C MET A 208 -16.32 -18.58 17.01
N VAL A 209 -16.55 -17.31 17.34
CA VAL A 209 -16.39 -16.80 18.71
C VAL A 209 -17.39 -17.46 19.66
N VAL A 210 -18.65 -17.58 19.27
CA VAL A 210 -19.68 -18.30 20.07
C VAL A 210 -19.29 -19.76 20.27
N ALA A 211 -18.84 -20.44 19.20
CA ALA A 211 -18.36 -21.80 19.25
C ALA A 211 -17.17 -21.98 20.22
N LEU A 212 -16.23 -21.03 20.18
CA LEU A 212 -15.07 -21.01 21.07
C LEU A 212 -15.48 -20.93 22.55
N PHE A 213 -16.33 -19.96 22.90
CA PHE A 213 -16.79 -19.80 24.30
C PHE A 213 -17.64 -21.00 24.77
N LEU A 214 -18.54 -21.48 23.93
CA LEU A 214 -19.39 -22.61 24.26
C LEU A 214 -18.55 -23.89 24.46
N SER A 215 -17.67 -24.20 23.52
CA SER A 215 -16.76 -25.35 23.59
C SER A 215 -15.89 -25.29 24.83
N SER A 216 -15.25 -24.14 25.09
CA SER A 216 -14.38 -23.96 26.25
C SER A 216 -15.12 -24.15 27.57
N SER A 217 -16.32 -23.57 27.68
CA SER A 217 -17.13 -23.72 28.91
C SER A 217 -17.59 -25.15 29.14
N LEU A 218 -18.03 -25.84 28.09
CA LEU A 218 -18.49 -27.22 28.20
C LEU A 218 -17.35 -28.20 28.54
N ILE A 219 -16.18 -28.03 27.92
CA ILE A 219 -14.98 -28.82 28.21
C ILE A 219 -14.48 -28.54 29.62
N TYR A 220 -14.45 -27.27 30.04
CA TYR A 220 -14.08 -26.89 31.39
C TYR A 220 -14.96 -27.63 32.43
N VAL A 221 -16.28 -27.60 32.25
CA VAL A 221 -17.20 -28.30 33.16
C VAL A 221 -17.01 -29.83 33.17
N ALA A 222 -16.69 -30.39 31.99
CA ALA A 222 -16.55 -31.85 31.86
C ALA A 222 -15.20 -32.40 32.36
N GLU A 223 -14.10 -31.59 32.30
CA GLU A 223 -12.75 -32.07 32.49
C GLU A 223 -12.06 -31.47 33.71
N HIS A 224 -12.50 -30.32 34.27
CA HIS A 224 -11.83 -29.62 35.35
C HIS A 224 -11.64 -30.51 36.61
N GLU A 225 -12.63 -31.30 36.98
CA GLU A 225 -12.50 -32.19 38.13
C GLU A 225 -11.52 -33.37 37.90
N ALA A 226 -11.52 -33.88 36.65
CA ALA A 226 -10.66 -34.99 36.27
C ALA A 226 -9.22 -34.57 35.92
N GLN A 227 -9.02 -33.34 35.42
CA GLN A 227 -7.74 -32.79 34.97
C GLN A 227 -7.62 -31.31 35.33
N PRO A 228 -7.52 -30.95 36.63
CA PRO A 228 -7.49 -29.56 37.05
C PRO A 228 -6.27 -28.79 36.54
N ASP A 229 -5.13 -29.47 36.28
CA ASP A 229 -3.93 -28.86 35.74
C ASP A 229 -4.01 -28.61 34.23
N ALA A 230 -4.76 -29.43 33.51
CA ALA A 230 -4.91 -29.30 32.08
C ALA A 230 -6.05 -28.30 31.68
N PHE A 231 -7.10 -28.24 32.49
CA PHE A 231 -8.26 -27.36 32.29
C PHE A 231 -8.56 -26.57 33.59
N PRO A 232 -7.63 -25.69 34.03
CA PRO A 232 -7.77 -25.00 35.32
C PRO A 232 -8.80 -23.86 35.29
N SER A 233 -9.07 -23.28 34.12
CA SER A 233 -10.00 -22.17 33.92
C SER A 233 -10.56 -22.13 32.49
N ILE A 234 -11.71 -21.44 32.29
CA ILE A 234 -12.29 -21.25 30.95
C ILE A 234 -11.30 -20.56 30.00
N PRO A 235 -10.60 -19.45 30.34
CA PRO A 235 -9.62 -18.84 29.46
C PRO A 235 -8.48 -19.77 29.02
N GLU A 236 -7.98 -20.64 29.90
CA GLU A 236 -6.96 -21.61 29.53
C GLU A 236 -7.54 -22.75 28.68
N THR A 237 -8.78 -23.19 28.96
CA THR A 237 -9.50 -24.13 28.12
C THR A 237 -9.77 -23.57 26.72
N MET A 238 -9.86 -22.25 26.55
CA MET A 238 -9.97 -21.63 25.23
C MET A 238 -8.77 -21.93 24.33
N TRP A 239 -7.58 -22.14 24.87
CA TRP A 239 -6.43 -22.59 24.10
C TRP A 239 -6.73 -23.92 23.40
N TRP A 240 -7.16 -24.92 24.14
CA TRP A 240 -7.55 -26.21 23.54
C TRP A 240 -8.67 -26.07 22.53
N SER A 241 -9.70 -25.27 22.86
CA SER A 241 -10.85 -25.07 21.99
C SER A 241 -10.49 -24.39 20.67
N ILE A 242 -9.67 -23.34 20.68
CA ILE A 242 -9.24 -22.66 19.45
C ILE A 242 -8.37 -23.59 18.58
N VAL A 243 -7.46 -24.33 19.18
CA VAL A 243 -6.58 -25.28 18.50
C VAL A 243 -7.39 -26.41 17.85
N THR A 244 -8.49 -26.86 18.49
CA THR A 244 -9.39 -27.87 17.97
C THR A 244 -10.30 -27.30 16.88
N LEU A 245 -10.94 -26.15 17.10
CA LEU A 245 -11.80 -25.48 16.12
C LEU A 245 -11.07 -25.10 14.84
N THR A 246 -9.81 -24.69 14.94
CA THR A 246 -8.96 -24.37 13.78
C THR A 246 -8.32 -25.60 13.14
N THR A 247 -8.59 -26.79 13.66
CA THR A 247 -8.06 -28.08 13.17
C THR A 247 -6.53 -28.24 13.28
N VAL A 248 -5.85 -27.44 14.14
CA VAL A 248 -4.41 -27.53 14.38
C VAL A 248 -4.05 -28.77 15.20
N GLY A 249 -4.70 -28.95 16.37
CA GLY A 249 -4.62 -30.15 17.18
C GLY A 249 -3.22 -30.49 17.67
N TYR A 250 -2.54 -29.61 18.43
CA TYR A 250 -1.18 -29.88 18.96
C TYR A 250 -1.10 -31.13 19.82
N GLY A 251 -2.20 -31.54 20.50
CA GLY A 251 -2.23 -32.71 21.34
C GLY A 251 -1.53 -32.53 22.70
N ASP A 252 -1.15 -31.32 23.05
CA ASP A 252 -0.59 -30.96 24.36
C ASP A 252 -1.61 -31.12 25.49
N VAL A 253 -2.87 -30.85 25.22
CA VAL A 253 -4.03 -31.04 26.11
C VAL A 253 -5.14 -31.73 25.33
N SER A 254 -5.85 -32.67 25.98
CA SER A 254 -6.99 -33.38 25.38
C SER A 254 -7.97 -33.91 26.45
N PRO A 255 -9.28 -33.95 26.17
CA PRO A 255 -10.27 -34.49 27.08
C PRO A 255 -10.06 -36.00 27.33
N ILE A 256 -10.18 -36.43 28.60
CA ILE A 256 -10.07 -37.84 29.00
C ILE A 256 -11.40 -38.45 29.40
N THR A 257 -12.35 -37.65 29.93
CA THR A 257 -13.65 -38.11 30.35
C THR A 257 -14.51 -38.51 29.15
N ALA A 258 -15.49 -39.38 29.33
CA ALA A 258 -16.43 -39.77 28.29
C ALA A 258 -17.25 -38.55 27.80
N GLY A 259 -17.67 -37.66 28.73
CA GLY A 259 -18.38 -36.43 28.41
C GLY A 259 -17.53 -35.45 27.63
N GLY A 260 -16.29 -35.23 28.09
CA GLY A 260 -15.35 -34.37 27.40
C GLY A 260 -14.98 -34.83 25.99
N LYS A 261 -14.82 -36.16 25.79
CA LYS A 261 -14.57 -36.72 24.46
C LYS A 261 -15.78 -36.54 23.51
N LEU A 262 -17.01 -36.66 24.02
CA LEU A 262 -18.19 -36.38 23.20
C LEU A 262 -18.27 -34.89 22.81
N ILE A 263 -18.06 -33.97 23.77
CA ILE A 263 -18.04 -32.55 23.53
C ILE A 263 -16.89 -32.19 22.55
N GLY A 264 -15.71 -32.81 22.73
CA GLY A 264 -14.55 -32.62 21.86
C GLY A 264 -14.84 -33.03 20.40
N ALA A 265 -15.52 -34.17 20.21
CA ALA A 265 -15.93 -34.61 18.87
C ALA A 265 -16.90 -33.63 18.21
N LEU A 266 -17.90 -33.12 18.94
CA LEU A 266 -18.83 -32.10 18.45
C LEU A 266 -18.09 -30.78 18.13
N THR A 267 -17.14 -30.38 18.99
CA THR A 267 -16.30 -29.18 18.77
C THR A 267 -15.48 -29.34 17.49
N ALA A 268 -14.89 -30.50 17.24
CA ALA A 268 -14.12 -30.77 16.03
C ALA A 268 -14.96 -30.65 14.75
N ILE A 269 -16.17 -31.24 14.76
CA ILE A 269 -17.12 -31.14 13.63
C ILE A 269 -17.51 -29.67 13.40
N MET A 270 -17.84 -28.94 14.46
CA MET A 270 -18.21 -27.52 14.39
C MET A 270 -17.05 -26.68 13.85
N GLY A 271 -15.81 -26.99 14.25
CA GLY A 271 -14.60 -26.35 13.76
C GLY A 271 -14.44 -26.51 12.26
N VAL A 272 -14.51 -27.74 11.74
CA VAL A 272 -14.42 -28.02 10.30
C VAL A 272 -15.50 -27.25 9.52
N CYS A 273 -16.75 -27.26 10.01
CA CYS A 273 -17.84 -26.51 9.37
C CYS A 273 -17.58 -24.99 9.34
N THR A 274 -17.06 -24.42 10.44
CA THR A 274 -16.79 -22.98 10.53
C THR A 274 -15.64 -22.56 9.62
N VAL A 275 -14.55 -23.33 9.58
CA VAL A 275 -13.41 -23.06 8.68
C VAL A 275 -13.84 -23.20 7.22
N ALA A 276 -14.62 -24.23 6.87
CA ALA A 276 -15.15 -24.40 5.52
C ALA A 276 -16.07 -23.24 5.11
N LEU A 277 -16.89 -22.72 6.02
CA LEU A 277 -17.75 -21.57 5.79
C LEU A 277 -16.92 -20.31 5.51
N LEU A 278 -15.92 -20.01 6.34
CA LEU A 278 -15.02 -18.86 6.13
C LEU A 278 -14.28 -18.94 4.79
N THR A 279 -13.74 -20.11 4.46
CA THR A 279 -13.05 -20.34 3.18
C THR A 279 -14.01 -20.17 1.99
N GLY A 280 -15.22 -20.68 2.10
CA GLY A 280 -16.25 -20.52 1.08
C GLY A 280 -16.67 -19.07 0.84
N ILE A 281 -16.83 -18.29 1.92
CA ILE A 281 -17.16 -16.85 1.83
C ILE A 281 -16.04 -16.08 1.13
N VAL A 282 -14.77 -16.30 1.51
CA VAL A 282 -13.63 -15.65 0.87
C VAL A 282 -13.53 -16.05 -0.61
N GLY A 283 -13.71 -17.34 -0.92
CA GLY A 283 -13.72 -17.85 -2.30
C GLY A 283 -14.84 -17.25 -3.16
N ALA A 284 -16.04 -17.12 -2.60
CA ALA A 284 -17.18 -16.47 -3.29
C ALA A 284 -16.90 -14.97 -3.54
N GLY A 285 -16.34 -14.27 -2.55
CA GLY A 285 -15.95 -12.86 -2.70
C GLY A 285 -14.90 -12.67 -3.79
N PHE A 286 -13.92 -13.55 -3.86
CA PHE A 286 -12.88 -13.52 -4.90
C PHE A 286 -13.46 -13.78 -6.29
N SER A 287 -14.31 -14.79 -6.42
CA SER A 287 -15.01 -15.11 -7.68
C SER A 287 -15.86 -13.93 -8.16
N LYS A 288 -16.59 -13.28 -7.24
CA LYS A 288 -17.41 -12.11 -7.55
C LYS A 288 -16.56 -10.91 -7.98
N GLN A 289 -15.41 -10.69 -7.34
CA GLN A 289 -14.47 -9.63 -7.73
C GLN A 289 -13.91 -9.85 -9.13
N MET A 290 -13.49 -11.08 -9.43
CA MET A 290 -13.04 -11.46 -10.76
C MET A 290 -14.14 -11.26 -11.81
N SER A 291 -15.37 -11.69 -11.52
CA SER A 291 -16.50 -11.50 -12.44
C SER A 291 -16.79 -10.03 -12.72
N LYS A 292 -16.65 -9.15 -11.73
CA LYS A 292 -16.78 -7.70 -11.94
C LYS A 292 -15.68 -7.14 -12.86
N GLN A 293 -14.44 -7.56 -12.64
CA GLN A 293 -13.32 -7.14 -13.48
C GLN A 293 -13.51 -7.60 -14.94
N TYR A 294 -13.95 -8.84 -15.14
CA TYR A 294 -14.30 -9.34 -16.49
C TYR A 294 -15.41 -8.52 -17.15
N ALA A 295 -16.48 -8.22 -16.40
CA ALA A 295 -17.60 -7.43 -16.95
C ALA A 295 -17.20 -5.99 -17.29
N GLU A 296 -16.34 -5.36 -16.50
CA GLU A 296 -15.79 -4.03 -16.74
C GLU A 296 -14.90 -4.02 -18.00
N PHE A 297 -14.03 -5.03 -18.14
CA PHE A 297 -13.19 -5.20 -19.33
C PHE A 297 -14.03 -5.44 -20.58
N GLU A 298 -15.04 -6.31 -20.50
CA GLU A 298 -15.97 -6.58 -21.61
C GLU A 298 -16.73 -5.31 -22.01
N HIS A 299 -17.20 -4.50 -21.05
CA HIS A 299 -17.90 -3.26 -21.33
C HIS A 299 -17.00 -2.26 -22.09
N LYS A 300 -15.78 -2.05 -21.63
CA LYS A 300 -14.79 -1.18 -22.27
C LYS A 300 -14.42 -1.67 -23.68
N LEU A 301 -14.26 -2.98 -23.83
CA LEU A 301 -13.97 -3.59 -25.12
C LEU A 301 -15.15 -3.44 -26.11
N ARG A 302 -16.41 -3.56 -25.63
CA ARG A 302 -17.60 -3.31 -26.44
C ARG A 302 -17.69 -1.84 -26.88
N GLU A 303 -17.39 -0.90 -25.99
CA GLU A 303 -17.35 0.53 -26.27
C GLU A 303 -16.32 0.85 -27.38
N ALA A 304 -15.09 0.33 -27.26
CA ALA A 304 -14.04 0.50 -28.25
C ALA A 304 -14.33 -0.21 -29.60
N LEU A 305 -15.13 -1.26 -29.58
CA LEU A 305 -15.55 -1.96 -30.80
C LEU A 305 -16.84 -1.38 -31.46
N GLU A 306 -17.45 -0.34 -30.90
CA GLU A 306 -18.76 0.17 -31.35
C GLU A 306 -18.68 0.72 -32.75
N ASP A 307 -17.63 1.44 -33.13
CA ASP A 307 -17.37 1.99 -34.47
C ASP A 307 -16.70 1.00 -35.44
N GLY A 308 -16.25 -0.17 -34.91
CA GLY A 308 -15.63 -1.24 -35.70
C GLY A 308 -14.14 -1.04 -36.02
N ILE A 309 -13.51 0.00 -35.47
CA ILE A 309 -12.10 0.34 -35.68
C ILE A 309 -11.49 0.65 -34.32
N ILE A 310 -10.59 -0.23 -33.82
CA ILE A 310 -9.84 0.07 -32.60
C ILE A 310 -8.72 1.05 -32.94
N SER A 311 -8.84 2.28 -32.47
CA SER A 311 -7.77 3.28 -32.58
C SER A 311 -6.53 2.87 -31.78
N SER A 312 -5.37 3.46 -32.07
CA SER A 312 -4.14 3.20 -31.30
C SER A 312 -4.24 3.64 -29.84
N GLU A 313 -5.06 4.67 -29.56
CA GLU A 313 -5.31 5.15 -28.20
C GLU A 313 -6.18 4.16 -27.40
N GLU A 314 -7.25 3.67 -28.02
CA GLU A 314 -8.14 2.65 -27.42
C GLU A 314 -7.42 1.31 -27.19
N ALA A 315 -6.56 0.90 -28.13
CA ALA A 315 -5.75 -0.31 -27.97
C ALA A 315 -4.78 -0.19 -26.78
N GLU A 316 -4.21 1.00 -26.55
CA GLU A 316 -3.34 1.25 -25.40
C GLU A 316 -4.15 1.29 -24.09
N GLU A 317 -5.35 1.88 -24.08
CA GLU A 317 -6.25 1.90 -22.91
C GLU A 317 -6.74 0.49 -22.55
N ILE A 318 -7.11 -0.32 -23.53
CA ILE A 318 -7.51 -1.72 -23.33
C ILE A 318 -6.34 -2.57 -22.77
N GLU A 319 -5.13 -2.38 -23.30
CA GLU A 319 -3.96 -3.11 -22.81
C GLU A 319 -3.57 -2.66 -21.40
N GLU A 320 -3.72 -1.37 -21.08
CA GLU A 320 -3.52 -0.87 -19.73
C GLU A 320 -4.55 -1.42 -18.74
N LEU A 321 -5.81 -1.48 -19.16
CA LEU A 321 -6.90 -2.07 -18.38
C LEU A 321 -6.66 -3.56 -18.12
N ARG A 322 -6.24 -4.30 -19.18
CA ARG A 322 -5.86 -5.71 -19.08
C ARG A 322 -4.75 -5.93 -18.06
N GLU A 323 -3.68 -5.12 -18.13
CA GLU A 323 -2.55 -5.21 -17.16
C GLU A 323 -2.98 -4.86 -15.73
N ARG A 324 -3.83 -3.85 -15.56
CA ARG A 324 -4.36 -3.43 -14.26
C ARG A 324 -5.21 -4.51 -13.62
N MET A 325 -6.02 -5.20 -14.41
CA MET A 325 -6.88 -6.29 -13.95
C MET A 325 -6.16 -7.64 -13.83
N GLY A 326 -4.89 -7.71 -14.20
CA GLY A 326 -4.09 -8.95 -14.14
C GLY A 326 -4.56 -10.03 -15.12
N LEU A 327 -5.33 -9.66 -16.15
CA LEU A 327 -5.80 -10.60 -17.17
C LEU A 327 -4.63 -11.06 -18.06
N SER A 328 -4.53 -12.36 -18.30
CA SER A 328 -3.55 -12.90 -19.24
C SER A 328 -3.91 -12.46 -20.68
N LYS A 329 -2.89 -12.40 -21.55
CA LYS A 329 -3.16 -12.09 -22.99
C LYS A 329 -4.14 -13.06 -23.61
N THR A 330 -4.03 -14.33 -23.28
CA THR A 330 -4.93 -15.40 -23.78
C THR A 330 -6.37 -15.15 -23.38
N GLN A 331 -6.62 -14.78 -22.13
CA GLN A 331 -7.98 -14.46 -21.65
C GLN A 331 -8.56 -13.23 -22.33
N ALA A 332 -7.76 -12.19 -22.55
CA ALA A 332 -8.19 -11.00 -23.28
C ALA A 332 -8.49 -11.31 -24.75
N GLU A 333 -7.66 -12.09 -25.42
CA GLU A 333 -7.86 -12.53 -26.82
C GLU A 333 -9.12 -13.39 -26.97
N GLU A 334 -9.40 -14.29 -26.04
CA GLU A 334 -10.64 -15.09 -26.02
C GLU A 334 -11.89 -14.20 -25.90
N LEU A 335 -11.86 -13.18 -25.03
CA LEU A 335 -12.95 -12.22 -24.88
C LEU A 335 -13.17 -11.40 -26.15
N VAL A 336 -12.09 -10.90 -26.77
CA VAL A 336 -12.15 -10.20 -28.06
C VAL A 336 -12.78 -11.09 -29.13
N HIS A 337 -12.32 -12.33 -29.23
CA HIS A 337 -12.84 -13.30 -30.23
C HIS A 337 -14.32 -13.58 -30.00
N HIS A 338 -14.72 -13.82 -28.77
CA HIS A 338 -16.12 -14.08 -28.41
C HIS A 338 -17.03 -12.89 -28.72
N LEU A 339 -16.57 -11.65 -28.47
CA LEU A 339 -17.34 -10.44 -28.78
C LEU A 339 -17.49 -10.20 -30.28
N ILE A 340 -16.42 -10.44 -31.05
CA ILE A 340 -16.48 -10.33 -32.53
C ILE A 340 -17.44 -11.37 -33.12
N GLU A 341 -17.40 -12.61 -32.62
CA GLU A 341 -18.33 -13.66 -33.04
C GLU A 341 -19.77 -13.36 -32.68
N SER A 342 -20.03 -12.88 -31.44
CA SER A 342 -21.38 -12.49 -31.03
C SER A 342 -21.97 -11.35 -31.85
N LYS A 343 -21.14 -10.38 -32.28
CA LYS A 343 -21.54 -9.29 -33.16
C LYS A 343 -21.83 -9.78 -34.59
N ARG A 344 -21.14 -10.84 -35.05
CA ARG A 344 -21.37 -11.47 -36.34
C ARG A 344 -22.62 -12.36 -36.37
N SER A 345 -22.94 -13.00 -35.28
CA SER A 345 -24.11 -13.90 -35.17
C SER A 345 -25.41 -13.18 -34.81
N GLY A 346 -25.34 -11.93 -34.34
CA GLY A 346 -26.51 -11.09 -34.04
C GLY A 346 -27.03 -10.25 -35.21
N THR A 347 -26.45 -10.41 -36.42
CA THR A 347 -26.95 -9.96 -37.70
C THR A 347 -27.48 -11.13 -38.46
#